data_bb213ce42026a184ed47ecb2bacb9923
#
_entry.id   bb213ce42026a184ed47ecb2bacb9923
#
_cell.length_a   1.000
_cell.length_b   1.000
_cell.length_c   1.000
_cell.angle_alpha   90.00
_cell.angle_beta   90.00
_cell.angle_gamma   90.00
#
_symmetry.space_group_name_H-M   'P 1'
#
loop_
_entity.id
_entity.type
_entity.pdbx_description
1 polymer ?
#
loop_
_entity_poly.entity_id
_entity_poly.type
_entity_poly.pdbx_seq_one_letter_code
_entity_poly.pdbx_strand_id
1 'polypeptide(L)'
;MSQHKIVKLPNWVLPEDENYLNEIGKDGWELIHIYNQHAYMKSTAAGTISSGSLNAAVDAFGRQRVSEPFTLGDYKHIFGIEDQLFINKVNGDGDITNNINHSSTGLSATSSGSYAIHQSKMYHHYMPGKSQVILASFVLGAAVSGSTKRIGYFDDHNGIFLEQDTTGSLQFVIRSATSGTGSITEQRVKQSNWNVNTLSNGEFTLDITKTQLFYIDFQWLAVGRVRCGFVHKGITVICHVFDHTNVLSVPYMQNPNLPVRCEIRNSVNTIIPSSMEQICSTVMSEGGYTESGKAYSVTNETFRVLTSGSSLPVLAIRLKNIVNGMPNRAFVRIQNSSVFTDQQSVRYLLTKLPSGSMLTTGSAWLSVDNDTSVVEYNTSATAYSDGKVLLSGFVGANSLNINQANPLVQSQPGVTNKQNFIAQNYDSTDSEVYVLIAKNMTANNTNVGGSMLWSEIY
;
A
#
# COMPACT_ATOMS: atom_id res chain seq x y z
N MET A 1 -19.63 -0.19 26.43
CA MET A 1 -20.04 -1.56 26.83
C MET A 1 -21.55 -1.57 26.94
N SER A 2 -22.23 -2.47 26.23
CA SER A 2 -23.68 -2.63 26.45
C SER A 2 -23.88 -3.16 27.88
N GLN A 3 -24.51 -2.39 28.71
CA GLN A 3 -24.89 -2.85 30.04
C GLN A 3 -25.98 -3.90 29.90
N HIS A 4 -25.84 -5.02 30.59
CA HIS A 4 -26.85 -6.05 30.70
C HIS A 4 -27.32 -6.13 32.15
N LYS A 5 -28.60 -6.30 32.33
CA LYS A 5 -29.24 -6.43 33.62
C LYS A 5 -30.07 -7.72 33.65
N ILE A 6 -29.95 -8.48 34.70
CA ILE A 6 -30.81 -9.64 34.93
C ILE A 6 -31.80 -9.26 36.04
N VAL A 7 -33.06 -9.39 35.74
CA VAL A 7 -34.16 -9.05 36.67
C VAL A 7 -34.96 -10.32 36.95
N LYS A 8 -35.12 -10.65 38.21
CA LYS A 8 -36.00 -11.75 38.63
C LYS A 8 -37.44 -11.28 38.58
N LEU A 9 -38.29 -11.98 37.84
CA LEU A 9 -39.71 -11.71 37.75
C LEU A 9 -40.41 -12.16 39.03
N PRO A 10 -41.28 -11.33 39.62
CA PRO A 10 -41.88 -11.60 40.94
C PRO A 10 -42.83 -12.81 40.94
N ASN A 11 -43.63 -12.96 39.91
CA ASN A 11 -44.60 -14.06 39.77
C ASN A 11 -44.80 -14.40 38.31
N TRP A 12 -45.05 -15.67 37.95
CA TRP A 12 -45.32 -16.11 36.58
C TRP A 12 -46.77 -15.78 36.10
N VAL A 13 -47.37 -14.67 36.53
CA VAL A 13 -48.71 -14.29 36.12
C VAL A 13 -48.62 -13.03 35.25
N LEU A 14 -48.87 -13.22 33.96
CA LEU A 14 -48.61 -12.30 32.84
C LEU A 14 -48.97 -10.80 33.05
N PRO A 15 -50.03 -10.34 33.70
CA PRO A 15 -50.31 -8.90 33.77
C PRO A 15 -49.35 -8.11 34.69
N GLU A 16 -48.87 -8.75 35.77
CA GLU A 16 -47.99 -8.07 36.72
C GLU A 16 -46.53 -8.04 36.23
N ASP A 17 -46.10 -9.11 35.59
CA ASP A 17 -44.76 -9.18 35.01
C ASP A 17 -44.61 -8.25 33.78
N GLU A 18 -45.66 -8.12 32.97
CA GLU A 18 -45.69 -7.21 31.82
C GLU A 18 -45.62 -5.75 32.26
N ASN A 19 -46.37 -5.37 33.28
CA ASN A 19 -46.31 -4.03 33.87
C ASN A 19 -44.91 -3.74 34.43
N TYR A 20 -44.33 -4.70 35.13
CA TYR A 20 -42.99 -4.56 35.69
C TYR A 20 -41.91 -4.42 34.61
N LEU A 21 -41.99 -5.19 33.51
CA LEU A 21 -41.07 -5.07 32.38
C LEU A 21 -41.28 -3.74 31.63
N ASN A 22 -42.53 -3.25 31.53
CA ASN A 22 -42.83 -1.96 30.93
C ASN A 22 -42.27 -0.79 31.74
N GLU A 23 -42.30 -0.87 33.09
CA GLU A 23 -41.65 0.14 33.94
C GLU A 23 -40.13 0.17 33.74
N ILE A 24 -39.49 -1.02 33.69
CA ILE A 24 -38.05 -1.10 33.40
C ILE A 24 -37.73 -0.61 31.98
N GLY A 25 -38.62 -0.82 31.00
CA GLY A 25 -38.51 -0.28 29.66
C GLY A 25 -38.48 1.24 29.60
N LYS A 26 -39.25 1.92 30.48
CA LYS A 26 -39.20 3.39 30.59
C LYS A 26 -37.84 3.92 31.04
N ASP A 27 -37.08 3.12 31.79
CA ASP A 27 -35.71 3.44 32.22
C ASP A 27 -34.66 3.15 31.16
N GLY A 28 -35.05 2.85 29.90
CA GLY A 28 -34.17 2.62 28.79
C GLY A 28 -33.54 1.22 28.75
N TRP A 29 -34.34 0.20 29.13
CA TRP A 29 -33.91 -1.21 29.01
C TRP A 29 -34.83 -1.97 28.08
N GLU A 30 -34.25 -2.73 27.17
CA GLU A 30 -34.89 -3.62 26.21
C GLU A 30 -34.83 -5.07 26.69
N LEU A 31 -35.94 -5.79 26.67
CA LEU A 31 -35.98 -7.21 26.97
C LEU A 31 -35.39 -8.00 25.83
N ILE A 32 -34.34 -8.78 26.13
CA ILE A 32 -33.71 -9.68 25.15
C ILE A 32 -34.33 -11.08 25.23
N HIS A 33 -34.49 -11.60 26.43
CA HIS A 33 -34.91 -12.97 26.64
C HIS A 33 -35.45 -13.18 28.08
N ILE A 34 -36.37 -14.12 28.24
CA ILE A 34 -36.81 -14.59 29.54
C ILE A 34 -36.44 -16.09 29.66
N TYR A 35 -35.73 -16.43 30.72
CA TYR A 35 -35.39 -17.81 31.03
C TYR A 35 -35.45 -18.04 32.53
N ASN A 36 -36.20 -19.09 32.94
CA ASN A 36 -36.28 -19.55 34.32
C ASN A 36 -36.61 -18.43 35.34
N GLN A 37 -37.67 -17.63 35.09
CA GLN A 37 -38.12 -16.49 35.87
C GLN A 37 -37.13 -15.30 35.92
N HIS A 38 -36.22 -15.21 34.99
CA HIS A 38 -35.28 -14.10 34.85
C HIS A 38 -35.44 -13.42 33.51
N ALA A 39 -35.66 -12.10 33.52
CA ALA A 39 -35.61 -11.28 32.32
C ALA A 39 -34.18 -10.76 32.11
N TYR A 40 -33.65 -11.06 30.96
CA TYR A 40 -32.35 -10.56 30.50
C TYR A 40 -32.59 -9.27 29.71
N MET A 41 -32.13 -8.16 30.25
CA MET A 41 -32.36 -6.82 29.72
C MET A 41 -31.07 -6.23 29.18
N LYS A 42 -31.16 -5.51 28.07
CA LYS A 42 -30.07 -4.73 27.50
C LYS A 42 -30.43 -3.24 27.59
N SER A 43 -29.51 -2.41 28.00
CA SER A 43 -29.72 -0.97 27.99
C SER A 43 -30.01 -0.47 26.58
N THR A 44 -31.20 0.11 26.40
CA THR A 44 -31.54 0.90 25.20
C THR A 44 -31.27 2.37 25.43
N ALA A 45 -30.75 2.76 26.64
CA ALA A 45 -30.24 4.09 26.76
C ALA A 45 -29.40 4.30 25.51
N ALA A 46 -29.95 5.11 24.60
CA ALA A 46 -29.22 5.73 23.56
C ALA A 46 -28.10 6.49 24.28
N GLY A 47 -27.09 5.73 24.69
CA GLY A 47 -25.80 6.35 24.79
C GLY A 47 -25.72 7.04 23.45
N THR A 48 -25.77 8.37 23.45
CA THR A 48 -25.11 9.11 22.38
C THR A 48 -24.01 8.21 22.02
N ILE A 49 -24.05 7.64 20.79
CA ILE A 49 -22.93 6.89 20.27
C ILE A 49 -21.82 7.89 20.43
N SER A 50 -21.14 7.83 21.58
CA SER A 50 -19.96 8.62 21.75
C SER A 50 -19.16 8.14 20.57
N SER A 51 -18.79 9.05 19.71
CA SER A 51 -17.97 8.78 18.53
C SER A 51 -16.75 7.90 18.88
N GLY A 52 -16.44 7.69 20.16
CA GLY A 52 -15.48 6.74 20.70
C GLY A 52 -15.88 5.26 20.63
N SER A 53 -17.15 4.91 20.38
CA SER A 53 -17.57 3.52 20.17
C SER A 53 -17.73 3.14 18.68
N LEU A 54 -17.18 3.92 17.76
CA LEU A 54 -16.90 3.45 16.39
C LEU A 54 -15.80 2.39 16.48
N ASN A 55 -16.20 1.25 17.04
CA ASN A 55 -15.32 0.13 17.31
C ASN A 55 -14.60 -0.28 16.04
N ALA A 56 -13.34 -0.63 16.17
CA ALA A 56 -12.56 -1.34 15.15
C ALA A 56 -13.22 -2.65 14.67
N ALA A 57 -14.30 -3.10 15.32
CA ALA A 57 -15.12 -4.23 14.92
C ALA A 57 -15.98 -3.98 13.67
N VAL A 58 -16.14 -2.72 13.24
CA VAL A 58 -16.85 -2.37 12.00
C VAL A 58 -15.90 -1.72 11.01
N ASP A 59 -16.16 -1.90 9.71
CA ASP A 59 -15.42 -1.22 8.65
C ASP A 59 -15.85 0.25 8.51
N ALA A 60 -15.27 0.98 7.57
CA ALA A 60 -15.61 2.38 7.33
C ALA A 60 -17.04 2.57 6.78
N PHE A 61 -17.69 1.50 6.30
CA PHE A 61 -19.13 1.50 5.94
C PHE A 61 -20.05 1.23 7.12
N GLY A 62 -19.52 0.93 8.31
CA GLY A 62 -20.32 0.51 9.48
C GLY A 62 -20.72 -0.97 9.47
N ARG A 63 -20.16 -1.79 8.57
CA ARG A 63 -20.42 -3.24 8.52
C ARG A 63 -19.51 -3.96 9.52
N GLN A 64 -20.00 -5.03 10.14
CA GLN A 64 -19.18 -5.87 11.00
C GLN A 64 -18.03 -6.51 10.19
N ARG A 65 -16.83 -6.52 10.77
CA ARG A 65 -15.66 -7.21 10.23
C ARG A 65 -15.76 -8.69 10.56
N VAL A 66 -16.26 -9.47 9.61
CA VAL A 66 -16.47 -10.93 9.75
C VAL A 66 -15.66 -11.73 8.73
N SER A 67 -14.93 -11.04 7.84
CA SER A 67 -14.04 -11.66 6.86
C SER A 67 -12.58 -11.56 7.29
N GLU A 68 -11.76 -12.50 6.84
CA GLU A 68 -10.32 -12.44 7.02
C GLU A 68 -9.73 -11.29 6.19
N PRO A 69 -8.92 -10.40 6.79
CA PRO A 69 -8.24 -9.34 6.05
C PRO A 69 -7.23 -9.93 5.06
N PHE A 70 -7.20 -9.40 3.85
CA PHE A 70 -6.19 -9.76 2.87
C PHE A 70 -5.03 -8.78 2.89
N THR A 71 -3.81 -9.26 3.14
CA THR A 71 -2.60 -8.44 3.17
C THR A 71 -2.15 -8.07 1.75
N LEU A 72 -2.27 -6.80 1.39
CA LEU A 72 -1.77 -6.24 0.13
C LEU A 72 -0.26 -5.96 0.18
N GLY A 73 0.25 -5.53 1.33
CA GLY A 73 1.66 -5.30 1.58
C GLY A 73 2.02 -5.45 3.05
N ASP A 74 3.17 -6.04 3.35
CA ASP A 74 3.78 -6.07 4.68
C ASP A 74 5.26 -5.76 4.55
N TYR A 75 5.77 -4.90 5.40
CA TYR A 75 7.10 -4.33 5.33
C TYR A 75 7.77 -4.41 6.70
N LYS A 76 9.00 -4.92 6.72
CA LYS A 76 9.82 -5.09 7.92
C LYS A 76 11.24 -4.67 7.60
N HIS A 77 11.88 -3.94 8.51
CA HIS A 77 13.24 -3.43 8.31
C HIS A 77 14.29 -4.19 9.14
N ILE A 78 14.13 -5.51 9.28
CA ILE A 78 14.98 -6.37 10.10
C ILE A 78 16.39 -6.50 9.51
N PHE A 79 16.47 -6.66 8.18
CA PHE A 79 17.73 -6.96 7.49
C PHE A 79 18.29 -5.80 6.66
N GLY A 80 17.65 -4.63 6.70
CA GLY A 80 18.09 -3.48 5.92
C GLY A 80 16.96 -2.50 5.61
N ILE A 81 17.28 -1.50 4.80
CA ILE A 81 16.32 -0.49 4.31
C ILE A 81 15.45 -1.00 3.16
N GLU A 82 15.61 -2.28 2.78
CA GLU A 82 14.76 -2.98 1.81
C GLU A 82 14.65 -2.28 0.43
N ASP A 83 15.76 -1.90 -0.18
CA ASP A 83 15.84 -1.20 -1.48
C ASP A 83 15.05 -1.88 -2.61
N GLN A 84 14.79 -3.18 -2.50
CA GLN A 84 13.99 -3.90 -3.47
C GLN A 84 12.49 -3.56 -3.37
N LEU A 85 12.03 -3.17 -2.19
CA LEU A 85 10.64 -2.87 -1.88
C LEU A 85 10.38 -1.37 -1.71
N PHE A 86 11.44 -0.59 -1.44
CA PHE A 86 11.34 0.83 -1.18
C PHE A 86 12.14 1.68 -2.17
N ILE A 87 11.65 2.88 -2.41
CA ILE A 87 12.37 3.99 -3.02
C ILE A 87 12.90 4.84 -1.89
N ASN A 88 14.23 5.05 -1.89
CA ASN A 88 14.93 5.92 -0.97
C ASN A 88 15.36 7.18 -1.72
N LYS A 89 14.83 8.35 -1.35
CA LYS A 89 15.20 9.63 -1.97
C LYS A 89 15.64 10.61 -0.91
N VAL A 90 16.81 11.17 -1.10
CA VAL A 90 17.41 12.15 -0.20
C VAL A 90 17.81 13.41 -0.96
N ASN A 91 17.92 14.52 -0.25
CA ASN A 91 18.46 15.77 -0.76
C ASN A 91 19.24 16.48 0.35
N GLY A 92 20.28 17.23 -0.05
CA GLY A 92 21.15 17.92 0.88
C GLY A 92 21.86 16.94 1.82
N ASP A 93 21.73 17.13 3.12
CA ASP A 93 22.22 16.24 4.16
C ASP A 93 21.15 15.27 4.71
N GLY A 94 20.06 15.11 3.94
CA GLY A 94 19.09 14.05 4.25
C GLY A 94 19.72 12.67 4.18
N ASP A 95 19.42 11.82 5.14
CA ASP A 95 20.01 10.49 5.27
C ASP A 95 18.96 9.44 5.63
N ILE A 96 19.17 8.21 5.13
CA ILE A 96 18.33 7.04 5.41
C ILE A 96 19.24 5.88 5.79
N THR A 97 19.11 5.41 7.02
CA THR A 97 19.96 4.37 7.58
C THR A 97 19.14 3.21 8.15
N ASN A 98 19.76 2.04 8.21
CA ASN A 98 19.20 0.90 8.92
C ASN A 98 19.70 0.90 10.36
N ASN A 99 18.78 0.87 11.32
CA ASN A 99 19.08 0.65 12.72
C ASN A 99 18.84 -0.83 13.06
N ILE A 100 19.89 -1.63 12.98
CA ILE A 100 19.82 -3.09 13.20
C ILE A 100 19.31 -3.41 14.62
N ASN A 101 19.69 -2.63 15.63
CA ASN A 101 19.30 -2.89 17.01
C ASN A 101 17.81 -2.61 17.26
N HIS A 102 17.20 -1.73 16.48
CA HIS A 102 15.77 -1.40 16.56
C HIS A 102 14.93 -2.10 15.48
N SER A 103 15.57 -2.82 14.53
CA SER A 103 14.90 -3.38 13.34
C SER A 103 14.09 -2.32 12.60
N SER A 104 14.69 -1.14 12.40
CA SER A 104 14.02 0.04 11.86
C SER A 104 14.85 0.72 10.77
N THR A 105 14.17 1.53 9.96
CA THR A 105 14.79 2.49 9.05
C THR A 105 14.70 3.88 9.68
N GLY A 106 15.86 4.48 9.93
CA GLY A 106 16.01 5.83 10.44
C GLY A 106 16.08 6.83 9.29
N LEU A 107 15.37 7.95 9.41
CA LEU A 107 15.47 9.11 8.53
C LEU A 107 15.99 10.29 9.33
N SER A 108 16.88 11.09 8.74
CA SER A 108 17.37 12.32 9.37
C SER A 108 17.64 13.43 8.34
N ALA A 109 17.58 14.68 8.81
CA ALA A 109 17.96 15.87 8.05
C ALA A 109 18.30 17.03 9.00
N THR A 110 19.22 17.92 8.61
CA THR A 110 19.67 19.06 9.43
C THR A 110 19.59 20.39 8.68
N SER A 111 20.03 20.45 7.42
CA SER A 111 20.14 21.70 6.68
C SER A 111 18.79 22.14 6.07
N SER A 112 18.66 23.43 5.78
CA SER A 112 17.52 23.98 5.09
C SER A 112 17.38 23.37 3.69
N GLY A 113 16.16 22.97 3.32
CA GLY A 113 15.86 22.31 2.06
C GLY A 113 16.22 20.83 2.00
N SER A 114 16.89 20.30 3.04
CA SER A 114 17.20 18.88 3.12
C SER A 114 15.96 18.05 3.39
N TYR A 115 15.94 16.85 2.82
CA TYR A 115 14.88 15.86 3.08
C TYR A 115 15.38 14.43 2.93
N ALA A 116 14.68 13.53 3.61
CA ALA A 116 14.78 12.09 3.43
C ALA A 116 13.37 11.51 3.27
N ILE A 117 13.19 10.68 2.24
CA ILE A 117 11.91 10.03 1.90
C ILE A 117 12.16 8.53 1.73
N HIS A 118 11.41 7.74 2.49
CA HIS A 118 11.37 6.30 2.42
C HIS A 118 9.95 5.86 2.04
N GLN A 119 9.76 5.35 0.81
CA GLN A 119 8.46 5.09 0.23
C GLN A 119 8.41 3.69 -0.38
N SER A 120 7.34 2.92 -0.14
CA SER A 120 7.16 1.65 -0.82
C SER A 120 7.07 1.85 -2.34
N LYS A 121 7.71 0.96 -3.11
CA LYS A 121 7.59 0.95 -4.58
C LYS A 121 6.18 0.59 -5.03
N MET A 122 5.52 -0.28 -4.25
CA MET A 122 4.16 -0.72 -4.53
C MET A 122 3.16 0.37 -4.19
N TYR A 123 2.31 0.71 -5.15
CA TYR A 123 1.06 1.44 -4.98
C TYR A 123 -0.04 0.39 -4.79
N HIS A 124 -0.58 0.32 -3.57
CA HIS A 124 -1.48 -0.78 -3.19
C HIS A 124 -2.85 -0.58 -3.81
N HIS A 125 -3.29 -1.57 -4.56
CA HIS A 125 -4.56 -1.49 -5.27
C HIS A 125 -5.75 -1.43 -4.30
N TYR A 126 -6.56 -0.38 -4.45
CA TYR A 126 -7.82 -0.20 -3.74
C TYR A 126 -8.96 -0.87 -4.51
N MET A 127 -9.82 -1.60 -3.81
CA MET A 127 -10.99 -2.24 -4.39
C MET A 127 -12.26 -1.51 -3.94
N PRO A 128 -13.02 -0.90 -4.86
CA PRO A 128 -14.28 -0.24 -4.53
C PRO A 128 -15.25 -1.16 -3.79
N GLY A 129 -15.87 -0.63 -2.73
CA GLY A 129 -16.78 -1.39 -1.88
C GLY A 129 -16.12 -2.17 -0.74
N LYS A 130 -14.79 -2.16 -0.64
CA LYS A 130 -14.03 -2.69 0.51
C LYS A 130 -13.35 -1.55 1.25
N SER A 131 -13.13 -1.69 2.55
CA SER A 131 -12.26 -0.77 3.27
C SER A 131 -10.81 -1.26 3.22
N GLN A 132 -9.90 -0.32 3.34
CA GLN A 132 -8.47 -0.59 3.40
C GLN A 132 -7.92 -0.09 4.73
N VAL A 133 -7.14 -0.95 5.40
CA VAL A 133 -6.52 -0.66 6.69
C VAL A 133 -5.01 -0.59 6.53
N ILE A 134 -4.42 0.46 7.07
CA ILE A 134 -2.97 0.62 7.16
C ILE A 134 -2.57 0.67 8.62
N LEU A 135 -1.59 -0.15 8.98
CA LEU A 135 -0.92 -0.09 10.27
C LEU A 135 0.56 0.24 10.04
N ALA A 136 1.08 1.18 10.83
CA ALA A 136 2.50 1.54 10.76
C ALA A 136 3.05 1.74 12.18
N SER A 137 4.13 1.03 12.50
CA SER A 137 4.86 1.24 13.75
C SER A 137 6.08 2.13 13.52
N PHE A 138 6.26 3.11 14.39
CA PHE A 138 7.25 4.16 14.21
C PHE A 138 7.62 4.84 15.53
N VAL A 139 8.70 5.63 15.49
CA VAL A 139 9.05 6.66 16.47
C VAL A 139 9.20 7.97 15.70
N LEU A 140 8.33 8.95 15.98
CA LEU A 140 8.42 10.25 15.32
C LEU A 140 9.52 11.13 15.92
N GLY A 141 9.85 10.87 17.21
CA GLY A 141 10.87 11.59 17.96
C GLY A 141 10.41 12.98 18.39
N ALA A 142 11.29 13.68 19.10
CA ALA A 142 11.03 15.04 19.57
C ALA A 142 10.82 16.00 18.39
N ALA A 143 9.99 17.02 18.59
CA ALA A 143 9.81 18.09 17.63
C ALA A 143 11.10 18.91 17.48
N VAL A 144 11.44 19.25 16.25
CA VAL A 144 12.55 20.14 15.91
C VAL A 144 11.97 21.29 15.09
N SER A 145 12.14 22.52 15.59
CA SER A 145 11.60 23.71 14.92
C SER A 145 12.10 23.82 13.48
N GLY A 146 11.20 24.05 12.54
CA GLY A 146 11.51 24.13 11.11
C GLY A 146 11.56 22.78 10.39
N SER A 147 11.39 21.67 11.11
CA SER A 147 11.33 20.33 10.53
C SER A 147 9.90 19.81 10.49
N THR A 148 9.54 19.20 9.38
CA THR A 148 8.25 18.48 9.19
C THR A 148 8.52 17.00 9.08
N LYS A 149 7.79 16.18 9.82
CA LYS A 149 7.86 14.72 9.78
C LYS A 149 6.50 14.14 9.45
N ARG A 150 6.46 13.16 8.56
CA ARG A 150 5.22 12.54 8.09
C ARG A 150 5.33 11.03 8.02
N ILE A 151 4.27 10.33 8.37
CA ILE A 151 4.12 8.90 8.19
C ILE A 151 2.68 8.55 7.83
N GLY A 152 2.50 7.66 6.86
CA GLY A 152 1.16 7.22 6.47
C GLY A 152 1.11 6.57 5.11
N TYR A 153 0.00 6.77 4.44
CA TYR A 153 -0.37 6.20 3.16
C TYR A 153 -0.55 7.33 2.14
N PHE A 154 0.54 7.74 1.47
CA PHE A 154 0.52 8.96 0.66
C PHE A 154 1.67 9.04 -0.34
N ASP A 155 1.48 9.86 -1.35
CA ASP A 155 2.53 10.34 -2.27
C ASP A 155 2.57 11.87 -2.31
N ASP A 156 3.18 12.46 -3.34
CA ASP A 156 3.24 13.93 -3.48
C ASP A 156 1.90 14.56 -3.86
N HIS A 157 0.93 13.76 -4.36
CA HIS A 157 -0.33 14.25 -4.91
C HIS A 157 -1.53 13.91 -4.02
N ASN A 158 -1.56 12.74 -3.43
CA ASN A 158 -2.69 12.24 -2.67
C ASN A 158 -2.23 11.55 -1.38
N GLY A 159 -3.12 11.45 -0.39
CA GLY A 159 -2.85 10.60 0.75
C GLY A 159 -3.50 10.96 2.06
N ILE A 160 -3.28 10.07 3.04
CA ILE A 160 -3.72 10.17 4.42
C ILE A 160 -2.52 9.91 5.31
N PHE A 161 -2.16 10.84 6.17
CA PHE A 161 -0.97 10.72 7.01
C PHE A 161 -1.05 11.49 8.32
N LEU A 162 -0.21 11.09 9.27
CA LEU A 162 0.12 11.86 10.46
C LEU A 162 1.28 12.79 10.13
N GLU A 163 1.18 14.04 10.49
CA GLU A 163 2.21 15.06 10.34
C GLU A 163 2.56 15.67 11.71
N GLN A 164 3.85 15.78 12.00
CA GLN A 164 4.39 16.74 12.96
C GLN A 164 4.88 17.94 12.14
N ASP A 165 4.22 19.08 12.29
CA ASP A 165 4.54 20.28 11.51
C ASP A 165 5.80 21.00 12.02
N THR A 166 6.22 22.06 11.33
CA THR A 166 7.42 22.85 11.67
C THR A 166 7.38 23.49 13.06
N THR A 167 6.23 23.55 13.71
CA THR A 167 6.07 24.05 15.09
C THR A 167 6.05 22.93 16.11
N GLY A 168 6.05 21.67 15.66
CA GLY A 168 5.93 20.49 16.49
C GLY A 168 4.49 20.05 16.76
N SER A 169 3.50 20.73 16.18
CA SER A 169 2.09 20.36 16.34
C SER A 169 1.77 19.08 15.54
N LEU A 170 1.05 18.16 16.18
CA LEU A 170 0.55 16.96 15.52
C LEU A 170 -0.76 17.23 14.80
N GLN A 171 -0.91 16.66 13.60
CA GLN A 171 -2.13 16.77 12.82
C GLN A 171 -2.33 15.57 11.90
N PHE A 172 -3.59 15.19 11.66
CA PHE A 172 -3.95 14.32 10.57
C PHE A 172 -4.20 15.14 9.32
N VAL A 173 -3.75 14.61 8.20
CA VAL A 173 -3.80 15.31 6.90
C VAL A 173 -4.41 14.41 5.85
N ILE A 174 -5.35 14.95 5.08
CA ILE A 174 -5.75 14.40 3.77
C ILE A 174 -5.21 15.32 2.69
N ARG A 175 -4.38 14.76 1.81
CA ARG A 175 -3.82 15.44 0.63
C ARG A 175 -4.58 15.02 -0.61
N SER A 176 -4.87 15.97 -1.50
CA SER A 176 -5.66 15.73 -2.71
C SER A 176 -5.20 16.56 -3.90
N ALA A 177 -5.16 15.94 -5.06
CA ALA A 177 -4.90 16.58 -6.36
C ALA A 177 -6.19 16.80 -7.19
N THR A 178 -7.35 16.87 -6.55
CA THR A 178 -8.67 16.99 -7.22
C THR A 178 -9.04 18.41 -7.64
N SER A 179 -8.19 19.40 -7.39
CA SER A 179 -8.48 20.84 -7.65
C SER A 179 -8.46 21.15 -9.13
N GLY A 180 -8.82 20.51 -10.07
CA GLY A 180 -8.91 20.85 -11.51
C GLY A 180 -7.84 21.82 -12.10
N THR A 181 -7.09 22.49 -11.25
CA THR A 181 -5.97 23.39 -11.59
C THR A 181 -4.60 22.71 -11.47
N GLY A 182 -4.56 21.44 -11.11
CA GLY A 182 -3.33 20.70 -10.79
C GLY A 182 -2.70 21.07 -9.44
N SER A 183 -3.32 22.00 -8.68
CA SER A 183 -2.84 22.37 -7.35
C SER A 183 -3.18 21.31 -6.32
N ILE A 184 -2.22 21.03 -5.44
CA ILE A 184 -2.43 20.12 -4.31
C ILE A 184 -3.15 20.88 -3.20
N THR A 185 -4.21 20.28 -2.66
CA THR A 185 -4.93 20.77 -1.48
C THR A 185 -4.69 19.82 -0.32
N GLU A 186 -4.70 20.37 0.91
CA GLU A 186 -4.52 19.57 2.11
C GLU A 186 -5.50 20.00 3.20
N GLN A 187 -6.30 19.06 3.64
CA GLN A 187 -7.16 19.21 4.81
C GLN A 187 -6.38 18.77 6.05
N ARG A 188 -6.05 19.73 6.93
CA ARG A 188 -5.28 19.50 8.15
C ARG A 188 -6.15 19.65 9.39
N VAL A 189 -6.07 18.66 10.30
CA VAL A 189 -6.78 18.70 11.58
C VAL A 189 -5.78 18.48 12.72
N LYS A 190 -5.50 19.54 13.46
CA LYS A 190 -4.60 19.51 14.63
C LYS A 190 -5.13 18.59 15.71
N GLN A 191 -4.24 18.03 16.51
CA GLN A 191 -4.57 17.10 17.61
C GLN A 191 -5.65 17.67 18.54
N SER A 192 -5.59 18.96 18.87
CA SER A 192 -6.59 19.63 19.72
C SER A 192 -8.01 19.62 19.13
N ASN A 193 -8.13 19.42 17.82
CA ASN A 193 -9.38 19.44 17.07
C ASN A 193 -9.80 18.04 16.58
N TRP A 194 -9.14 16.97 17.03
CA TRP A 194 -9.58 15.62 16.71
C TRP A 194 -10.95 15.39 17.32
N ASN A 195 -11.89 14.93 16.52
CA ASN A 195 -13.32 14.95 16.86
C ASN A 195 -13.79 13.73 17.67
N VAL A 196 -12.90 12.74 17.91
CA VAL A 196 -13.24 11.54 18.70
C VAL A 196 -12.41 11.46 19.97
N ASN A 197 -11.09 11.51 19.87
CA ASN A 197 -10.19 11.47 21.02
C ASN A 197 -8.91 12.22 20.71
N THR A 198 -8.60 13.24 21.48
CA THR A 198 -7.40 14.05 21.29
C THR A 198 -6.12 13.40 21.85
N LEU A 199 -6.24 12.33 22.64
CA LEU A 199 -5.14 11.66 23.34
C LEU A 199 -4.25 12.62 24.14
N SER A 200 -4.82 13.70 24.63
CA SER A 200 -4.13 14.70 25.46
C SER A 200 -4.38 14.54 26.94
N ASN A 201 -5.43 13.79 27.31
CA ASN A 201 -5.82 13.53 28.70
C ASN A 201 -6.47 12.14 28.81
N GLY A 202 -6.29 11.45 29.92
CA GLY A 202 -6.93 10.16 30.19
C GLY A 202 -5.95 8.99 30.33
N GLU A 203 -6.45 7.77 30.13
CA GLU A 203 -5.64 6.53 30.30
C GLU A 203 -4.50 6.40 29.29
N PHE A 204 -4.62 7.03 28.13
CA PHE A 204 -3.59 7.05 27.09
C PHE A 204 -3.35 8.50 26.64
N THR A 205 -2.19 9.04 27.01
CA THR A 205 -1.64 10.29 26.46
C THR A 205 -0.59 9.96 25.42
N LEU A 206 -0.74 10.54 24.22
CA LEU A 206 0.15 10.25 23.10
C LEU A 206 1.55 10.87 23.32
N ASP A 207 2.57 10.03 23.43
CA ASP A 207 3.97 10.41 23.45
C ASP A 207 4.67 9.92 22.17
N ILE A 208 4.82 10.81 21.19
CA ILE A 208 5.43 10.51 19.90
C ILE A 208 6.93 10.25 19.93
N THR A 209 7.58 10.48 21.09
CA THR A 209 8.99 10.11 21.30
C THR A 209 9.16 8.63 21.62
N LYS A 210 8.05 7.94 21.84
CA LYS A 210 7.99 6.49 22.05
C LYS A 210 7.49 5.78 20.81
N THR A 211 7.64 4.46 20.78
CA THR A 211 7.06 3.64 19.72
C THR A 211 5.55 3.75 19.70
N GLN A 212 5.00 4.03 18.54
CA GLN A 212 3.55 4.12 18.30
C GLN A 212 3.12 3.13 17.24
N LEU A 213 1.87 2.70 17.29
CA LEU A 213 1.22 1.94 16.25
C LEU A 213 0.08 2.79 15.68
N PHE A 214 0.34 3.40 14.53
CA PHE A 214 -0.60 4.26 13.82
C PHE A 214 -1.60 3.41 13.03
N TYR A 215 -2.84 3.84 13.02
CA TYR A 215 -3.96 3.18 12.39
C TYR A 215 -4.66 4.15 11.44
N ILE A 216 -4.79 3.76 10.16
CA ILE A 216 -5.63 4.41 9.15
C ILE A 216 -6.60 3.35 8.64
N ASP A 217 -7.87 3.71 8.57
CA ASP A 217 -8.91 2.88 7.99
C ASP A 217 -9.78 3.74 7.09
N PHE A 218 -9.82 3.43 5.83
CA PHE A 218 -10.53 4.26 4.89
C PHE A 218 -11.33 3.46 3.87
N GLN A 219 -12.35 4.11 3.40
CA GLN A 219 -13.17 3.73 2.27
C GLN A 219 -13.08 4.87 1.28
N TRP A 220 -12.57 4.60 0.08
CA TRP A 220 -12.48 5.69 -0.88
C TRP A 220 -13.84 5.96 -1.51
N LEU A 221 -14.36 5.15 -2.44
CA LEU A 221 -15.57 5.43 -3.23
C LEU A 221 -15.73 6.93 -3.54
N ALA A 222 -14.60 7.65 -3.66
CA ALA A 222 -14.46 9.08 -3.86
C ALA A 222 -14.95 10.00 -2.72
N VAL A 223 -15.91 9.59 -1.90
CA VAL A 223 -16.57 10.39 -0.85
C VAL A 223 -16.73 9.64 0.47
N GLY A 224 -16.09 8.50 0.61
CA GLY A 224 -16.20 7.66 1.80
C GLY A 224 -15.50 8.25 3.03
N ARG A 225 -15.61 7.51 4.12
CA ARG A 225 -15.11 7.88 5.45
C ARG A 225 -13.63 7.52 5.58
N VAL A 226 -12.88 8.35 6.32
CA VAL A 226 -11.51 8.07 6.78
C VAL A 226 -11.46 8.13 8.29
N ARG A 227 -10.89 7.11 8.93
CA ARG A 227 -10.66 7.05 10.37
C ARG A 227 -9.16 6.97 10.64
N CYS A 228 -8.67 7.85 11.50
CA CYS A 228 -7.27 7.88 11.95
C CYS A 228 -7.19 7.70 13.46
N GLY A 229 -6.19 6.96 13.92
CA GLY A 229 -6.02 6.68 15.34
C GLY A 229 -4.75 5.90 15.65
N PHE A 230 -4.73 5.32 16.84
CA PHE A 230 -3.58 4.54 17.33
C PHE A 230 -4.06 3.25 17.98
N VAL A 231 -3.19 2.25 18.02
CA VAL A 231 -3.44 1.03 18.80
C VAL A 231 -2.68 1.10 20.11
N HIS A 232 -3.41 0.99 21.22
CA HIS A 232 -2.84 1.00 22.57
C HIS A 232 -3.35 -0.20 23.36
N LYS A 233 -2.44 -0.99 23.95
CA LYS A 233 -2.78 -2.21 24.71
C LYS A 233 -3.73 -3.16 23.98
N GLY A 234 -3.53 -3.32 22.65
CA GLY A 234 -4.36 -4.18 21.81
C GLY A 234 -5.74 -3.61 21.45
N ILE A 235 -6.02 -2.36 21.81
CA ILE A 235 -7.29 -1.67 21.50
C ILE A 235 -7.02 -0.56 20.48
N THR A 236 -7.77 -0.54 19.39
CA THR A 236 -7.74 0.56 18.43
C THR A 236 -8.51 1.75 19.00
N VAL A 237 -7.80 2.85 19.20
CA VAL A 237 -8.35 4.13 19.65
C VAL A 237 -8.45 5.05 18.45
N ILE A 238 -9.69 5.22 17.94
CA ILE A 238 -9.96 6.19 16.87
C ILE A 238 -9.85 7.60 17.47
N CYS A 239 -9.08 8.47 16.80
CA CYS A 239 -8.85 9.83 17.24
C CYS A 239 -9.63 10.85 16.42
N HIS A 240 -9.69 10.65 15.12
CA HIS A 240 -10.39 11.55 14.22
C HIS A 240 -11.08 10.78 13.08
N VAL A 241 -12.23 11.30 12.68
CA VAL A 241 -13.02 10.81 11.54
C VAL A 241 -13.24 11.96 10.56
N PHE A 242 -12.86 11.75 9.32
CA PHE A 242 -13.23 12.62 8.21
C PHE A 242 -14.46 12.01 7.53
N ASP A 243 -15.54 12.75 7.49
CA ASP A 243 -16.78 12.40 6.76
C ASP A 243 -16.93 13.32 5.56
N HIS A 244 -17.11 12.74 4.37
CA HIS A 244 -17.10 13.47 3.10
C HIS A 244 -18.46 13.42 2.38
N THR A 245 -19.28 12.39 2.68
CA THR A 245 -20.58 12.19 2.04
C THR A 245 -21.51 13.37 2.33
N ASN A 246 -22.10 13.94 1.28
CA ASN A 246 -22.95 15.13 1.34
C ASN A 246 -22.23 16.41 1.85
N VAL A 247 -20.89 16.43 1.79
CA VAL A 247 -20.04 17.56 2.22
C VAL A 247 -19.24 18.11 1.04
N LEU A 248 -18.64 17.20 0.24
CA LEU A 248 -17.78 17.56 -0.87
C LEU A 248 -18.51 17.44 -2.20
N SER A 249 -18.14 18.31 -3.17
CA SER A 249 -18.59 18.25 -4.57
C SER A 249 -17.61 17.53 -5.50
N VAL A 250 -16.43 17.16 -4.98
CA VAL A 250 -15.37 16.42 -5.70
C VAL A 250 -14.83 15.30 -4.82
N PRO A 251 -14.16 14.30 -5.39
CA PRO A 251 -13.49 13.26 -4.59
C PRO A 251 -12.52 13.86 -3.57
N TYR A 252 -12.47 13.30 -2.36
CA TYR A 252 -11.53 13.75 -1.33
C TYR A 252 -10.06 13.40 -1.63
N MET A 253 -9.82 12.44 -2.52
CA MET A 253 -8.53 12.13 -3.14
C MET A 253 -8.74 11.74 -4.59
N GLN A 254 -7.81 12.11 -5.47
CA GLN A 254 -7.86 11.75 -6.89
C GLN A 254 -7.57 10.26 -7.13
N ASN A 255 -6.62 9.70 -6.37
CA ASN A 255 -6.18 8.32 -6.50
C ASN A 255 -6.07 7.65 -5.11
N PRO A 256 -6.78 6.54 -4.86
CA PRO A 256 -6.67 5.78 -3.62
C PRO A 256 -5.54 4.75 -3.62
N ASN A 257 -4.95 4.44 -4.78
CA ASN A 257 -3.83 3.53 -4.90
C ASN A 257 -2.56 4.28 -4.50
N LEU A 258 -2.06 4.03 -3.31
CA LEU A 258 -0.97 4.82 -2.72
C LEU A 258 0.10 3.92 -2.09
N PRO A 259 1.30 4.47 -1.88
CA PRO A 259 2.36 3.79 -1.15
C PRO A 259 2.26 4.05 0.36
N VAL A 260 2.88 3.21 1.15
CA VAL A 260 3.31 3.58 2.51
C VAL A 260 4.53 4.46 2.41
N ARG A 261 4.53 5.58 3.11
CA ARG A 261 5.61 6.57 3.06
C ARG A 261 5.91 7.16 4.43
N CYS A 262 7.19 7.36 4.65
CA CYS A 262 7.77 8.05 5.77
C CYS A 262 8.70 9.14 5.22
N GLU A 263 8.58 10.38 5.73
CA GLU A 263 9.44 11.46 5.26
C GLU A 263 9.77 12.50 6.33
N ILE A 264 10.93 13.10 6.15
CA ILE A 264 11.42 14.25 6.90
C ILE A 264 11.79 15.36 5.92
N ARG A 265 11.40 16.61 6.21
CA ARG A 265 11.75 17.79 5.41
C ARG A 265 12.07 18.96 6.32
N ASN A 266 13.19 19.62 6.08
CA ASN A 266 13.59 20.81 6.80
C ASN A 266 13.38 22.07 5.96
N SER A 267 12.69 23.07 6.50
CA SER A 267 12.50 24.38 5.88
C SER A 267 13.57 25.41 6.29
N VAL A 268 14.30 25.12 7.36
CA VAL A 268 15.40 25.94 7.88
C VAL A 268 16.54 25.03 8.35
N ASN A 269 17.72 25.60 8.61
CA ASN A 269 18.78 24.88 9.30
C ASN A 269 18.34 24.60 10.75
N THR A 270 18.46 23.33 11.18
CA THR A 270 18.13 22.94 12.55
C THR A 270 19.42 22.86 13.39
N ILE A 271 19.34 23.20 14.68
CA ILE A 271 20.49 23.18 15.58
C ILE A 271 20.95 21.75 15.86
N ILE A 272 19.98 20.82 15.88
CA ILE A 272 20.20 19.39 16.04
C ILE A 272 19.57 18.66 14.86
N PRO A 273 20.08 17.49 14.46
CA PRO A 273 19.42 16.68 13.43
C PRO A 273 17.99 16.37 13.82
N SER A 274 17.06 16.63 12.91
CA SER A 274 15.71 16.09 13.02
C SER A 274 15.74 14.64 12.60
N SER A 275 15.15 13.74 13.37
CA SER A 275 15.14 12.30 13.08
C SER A 275 13.80 11.65 13.37
N MET A 276 13.52 10.54 12.69
CA MET A 276 12.41 9.65 12.94
C MET A 276 12.78 8.22 12.54
N GLU A 277 12.04 7.23 13.03
CA GLU A 277 12.23 5.81 12.66
C GLU A 277 10.91 5.17 12.21
N GLN A 278 10.97 4.38 11.14
CA GLN A 278 9.91 3.46 10.73
C GLN A 278 10.34 2.03 11.07
N ILE A 279 9.47 1.27 11.74
CA ILE A 279 9.78 -0.10 12.20
C ILE A 279 9.13 -1.11 11.26
N CYS A 280 7.80 -1.13 11.20
CA CYS A 280 7.03 -2.01 10.34
C CYS A 280 5.83 -1.27 9.75
N SER A 281 5.29 -1.79 8.66
CA SER A 281 4.00 -1.35 8.14
C SER A 281 3.29 -2.45 7.38
N THR A 282 1.97 -2.40 7.37
CA THR A 282 1.14 -3.29 6.58
C THR A 282 -0.04 -2.55 5.98
N VAL A 283 -0.45 -2.98 4.79
CA VAL A 283 -1.65 -2.53 4.09
C VAL A 283 -2.54 -3.74 3.86
N MET A 284 -3.77 -3.68 4.31
CA MET A 284 -4.74 -4.76 4.25
C MET A 284 -6.04 -4.32 3.60
N SER A 285 -6.63 -5.19 2.79
CA SER A 285 -8.01 -5.07 2.30
C SER A 285 -8.94 -5.82 3.22
N GLU A 286 -9.94 -5.13 3.75
CA GLU A 286 -11.00 -5.73 4.56
C GLU A 286 -12.09 -6.28 3.63
N GLY A 287 -12.39 -7.58 3.74
CA GLY A 287 -13.33 -8.24 2.85
C GLY A 287 -12.68 -9.03 1.70
N GLY A 288 -11.41 -9.41 1.87
CA GLY A 288 -10.66 -10.24 0.93
C GLY A 288 -10.14 -9.47 -0.29
N TYR A 289 -9.60 -10.20 -1.26
CA TYR A 289 -9.00 -9.66 -2.48
C TYR A 289 -9.55 -10.39 -3.69
N THR A 290 -9.89 -9.64 -4.73
CA THR A 290 -10.24 -10.20 -6.05
C THR A 290 -9.36 -9.48 -7.06
N GLU A 291 -8.47 -10.21 -7.71
CA GLU A 291 -7.65 -9.64 -8.75
C GLU A 291 -8.50 -9.41 -10.00
N SER A 292 -8.60 -8.17 -10.43
CA SER A 292 -9.26 -7.77 -11.67
C SER A 292 -8.26 -6.96 -12.49
N GLY A 293 -7.42 -7.66 -13.26
CA GLY A 293 -6.45 -7.02 -14.16
C GLY A 293 -6.81 -7.28 -15.61
N LYS A 294 -6.34 -6.41 -16.51
CA LYS A 294 -6.38 -6.63 -17.96
C LYS A 294 -5.15 -7.44 -18.36
N ALA A 295 -5.35 -8.53 -19.10
CA ALA A 295 -4.27 -9.36 -19.60
C ALA A 295 -3.77 -8.86 -20.95
N TYR A 296 -2.46 -8.77 -21.11
CA TYR A 296 -1.78 -8.43 -22.35
C TYR A 296 -0.62 -9.37 -22.62
N SER A 297 -0.29 -9.56 -23.89
CA SER A 297 0.86 -10.37 -24.28
C SER A 297 1.59 -9.78 -25.47
N VAL A 298 2.90 -10.04 -25.54
CA VAL A 298 3.76 -9.69 -26.67
C VAL A 298 4.65 -10.87 -27.01
N THR A 299 4.85 -11.09 -28.30
CA THR A 299 5.74 -12.12 -28.87
C THR A 299 6.66 -11.45 -29.90
N ASN A 300 7.90 -11.93 -30.02
CA ASN A 300 8.73 -11.54 -31.15
C ASN A 300 8.11 -12.04 -32.45
N GLU A 301 7.83 -11.15 -33.40
CA GLU A 301 7.33 -11.52 -34.73
C GLU A 301 8.42 -12.18 -35.58
N THR A 302 9.68 -11.82 -35.35
CA THR A 302 10.84 -12.36 -36.05
C THR A 302 11.86 -12.92 -35.06
N PHE A 303 12.37 -14.09 -35.37
CA PHE A 303 13.44 -14.67 -34.56
C PHE A 303 14.74 -13.86 -34.67
N ARG A 304 15.51 -13.87 -33.60
CA ARG A 304 16.79 -13.17 -33.52
C ARG A 304 17.94 -14.16 -33.45
N VAL A 305 19.02 -13.86 -34.17
CA VAL A 305 20.24 -14.69 -34.15
C VAL A 305 20.95 -14.49 -32.82
N LEU A 306 21.14 -15.59 -32.09
CA LEU A 306 21.93 -15.67 -30.87
C LEU A 306 23.23 -16.38 -31.18
N THR A 307 24.32 -15.60 -31.15
CA THR A 307 25.66 -16.13 -31.49
C THR A 307 26.19 -17.06 -30.40
N SER A 308 27.11 -17.94 -30.80
CA SER A 308 27.78 -18.88 -29.89
C SER A 308 28.34 -18.16 -28.65
N GLY A 309 28.10 -18.73 -27.47
CA GLY A 309 28.62 -18.23 -26.20
C GLY A 309 28.06 -16.87 -25.72
N SER A 310 27.20 -16.20 -26.52
CA SER A 310 26.67 -14.88 -26.20
C SER A 310 25.36 -14.92 -25.42
N SER A 311 24.95 -13.75 -24.93
CA SER A 311 23.61 -13.51 -24.33
C SER A 311 22.91 -12.41 -25.12
N LEU A 312 21.58 -12.53 -25.26
CA LEU A 312 20.76 -11.60 -26.01
C LEU A 312 19.48 -11.29 -25.24
N PRO A 313 19.12 -10.00 -25.00
CA PRO A 313 17.80 -9.62 -24.55
C PRO A 313 16.79 -9.89 -25.68
N VAL A 314 15.89 -10.84 -25.48
CA VAL A 314 14.93 -11.26 -26.51
C VAL A 314 13.72 -10.35 -26.54
N LEU A 315 13.19 -10.05 -25.37
CA LEU A 315 12.01 -9.22 -25.16
C LEU A 315 12.14 -8.46 -23.84
N ALA A 316 11.81 -7.20 -23.84
CA ALA A 316 11.76 -6.36 -22.65
C ALA A 316 10.41 -5.65 -22.53
N ILE A 317 9.91 -5.47 -21.31
CA ILE A 317 8.72 -4.67 -21.01
C ILE A 317 9.00 -3.71 -19.86
N ARG A 318 8.36 -2.53 -19.91
CA ARG A 318 8.40 -1.53 -18.85
C ARG A 318 7.09 -0.74 -18.77
N LEU A 319 6.89 0.01 -17.70
CA LEU A 319 5.77 0.95 -17.61
C LEU A 319 6.00 2.16 -18.54
N LYS A 320 4.96 2.62 -19.24
CA LYS A 320 4.94 3.99 -19.78
C LYS A 320 5.12 4.97 -18.63
N ASN A 321 5.91 6.02 -18.81
CA ASN A 321 6.14 6.98 -17.72
C ASN A 321 4.86 7.71 -17.32
N ILE A 322 4.09 8.14 -18.30
CA ILE A 322 2.87 8.94 -18.14
C ILE A 322 1.74 8.24 -18.92
N VAL A 323 0.58 8.14 -18.32
CA VAL A 323 -0.65 7.66 -18.94
C VAL A 323 -1.75 8.69 -18.70
N ASN A 324 -2.37 9.19 -19.77
CA ASN A 324 -3.41 10.23 -19.71
C ASN A 324 -3.01 11.45 -18.87
N GLY A 325 -1.75 11.89 -18.99
CA GLY A 325 -1.22 13.04 -18.26
C GLY A 325 -0.87 12.81 -16.78
N MET A 326 -1.03 11.58 -16.26
CA MET A 326 -0.71 11.23 -14.89
C MET A 326 0.48 10.26 -14.82
N PRO A 327 1.30 10.32 -13.75
CA PRO A 327 2.31 9.30 -13.47
C PRO A 327 1.69 7.91 -13.46
N ASN A 328 2.32 6.98 -14.17
CA ASN A 328 1.84 5.62 -14.25
C ASN A 328 2.23 4.84 -12.97
N ARG A 329 1.26 4.58 -12.12
CA ARG A 329 1.43 3.82 -10.86
C ARG A 329 0.71 2.47 -10.90
N ALA A 330 0.46 1.95 -12.10
CA ALA A 330 -0.16 0.65 -12.28
C ALA A 330 0.72 -0.47 -11.73
N PHE A 331 0.08 -1.49 -11.21
CA PHE A 331 0.71 -2.73 -10.81
C PHE A 331 0.72 -3.70 -12.00
N VAL A 332 1.91 -4.07 -12.47
CA VAL A 332 2.09 -5.00 -13.61
C VAL A 332 2.75 -6.26 -13.13
N ARG A 333 2.08 -7.39 -13.33
CA ARG A 333 2.54 -8.71 -12.90
C ARG A 333 2.71 -9.66 -14.09
N ILE A 334 3.93 -10.21 -14.26
CA ILE A 334 4.17 -11.27 -15.25
C ILE A 334 3.39 -12.52 -14.85
N GLN A 335 2.60 -13.04 -15.76
CA GLN A 335 1.87 -14.31 -15.61
C GLN A 335 2.62 -15.47 -16.26
N ASN A 336 3.21 -15.23 -17.43
CA ASN A 336 3.94 -16.25 -18.15
C ASN A 336 5.05 -15.63 -18.99
N SER A 337 6.10 -16.42 -19.24
CA SER A 337 7.13 -16.12 -20.22
C SER A 337 7.54 -17.40 -20.93
N SER A 338 7.82 -17.32 -22.22
CA SER A 338 8.31 -18.48 -22.99
C SER A 338 9.50 -18.09 -23.86
N VAL A 339 10.35 -19.07 -24.12
CA VAL A 339 11.49 -18.95 -25.04
C VAL A 339 11.45 -20.12 -26.01
N PHE A 340 11.66 -19.81 -27.26
CA PHE A 340 11.85 -20.78 -28.36
C PHE A 340 13.29 -20.73 -28.87
N THR A 341 13.82 -21.87 -29.29
CA THR A 341 15.10 -22.00 -30.01
C THR A 341 14.99 -23.08 -31.08
N ASP A 342 15.59 -22.85 -32.25
CA ASP A 342 15.48 -23.74 -33.40
C ASP A 342 16.56 -24.83 -33.46
N GLN A 343 17.80 -24.52 -33.09
CA GLN A 343 18.94 -25.42 -33.37
C GLN A 343 19.74 -25.83 -32.13
N GLN A 344 19.95 -24.93 -31.21
CA GLN A 344 20.83 -25.16 -30.06
C GLN A 344 20.07 -25.06 -28.74
N SER A 345 20.54 -25.77 -27.72
CA SER A 345 20.04 -25.58 -26.36
C SER A 345 20.48 -24.23 -25.83
N VAL A 346 19.56 -23.50 -25.24
CA VAL A 346 19.79 -22.19 -24.63
C VAL A 346 19.39 -22.17 -23.15
N ARG A 347 20.14 -21.42 -22.38
CA ARG A 347 19.68 -20.99 -21.05
C ARG A 347 18.86 -19.73 -21.20
N TYR A 348 17.71 -19.66 -20.54
CA TYR A 348 16.92 -18.44 -20.49
C TYR A 348 16.87 -17.88 -19.07
N LEU A 349 16.73 -16.56 -18.98
CA LEU A 349 16.62 -15.79 -17.75
C LEU A 349 15.48 -14.78 -17.90
N LEU A 350 14.60 -14.70 -16.91
CA LEU A 350 13.76 -13.53 -16.73
C LEU A 350 14.41 -12.67 -15.66
N THR A 351 14.84 -11.49 -16.03
CA THR A 351 15.62 -10.58 -15.18
C THR A 351 14.86 -9.27 -14.99
N LYS A 352 14.88 -8.75 -13.78
CA LYS A 352 14.36 -7.44 -13.44
C LYS A 352 15.53 -6.48 -13.31
N LEU A 353 15.59 -5.49 -14.19
CA LEU A 353 16.56 -4.40 -14.14
C LEU A 353 16.00 -3.27 -13.28
N PRO A 354 16.79 -2.68 -12.37
CA PRO A 354 16.42 -1.46 -11.66
C PRO A 354 16.15 -0.28 -12.61
N SER A 355 15.37 0.70 -12.20
CA SER A 355 15.27 1.97 -12.95
C SER A 355 16.65 2.65 -13.04
N GLY A 356 16.93 3.32 -14.16
CA GLY A 356 18.25 3.86 -14.45
C GLY A 356 19.25 2.84 -15.01
N SER A 357 18.87 1.57 -15.13
CA SER A 357 19.72 0.53 -15.68
C SER A 357 19.88 0.65 -17.20
N MET A 358 21.05 0.28 -17.69
CA MET A 358 21.29 0.26 -19.14
C MET A 358 20.53 -0.88 -19.81
N LEU A 359 19.71 -0.55 -20.78
CA LEU A 359 19.19 -1.44 -21.79
C LEU A 359 19.41 -0.78 -23.15
N THR A 360 20.39 -1.26 -23.90
CA THR A 360 20.66 -0.72 -25.24
C THR A 360 19.64 -1.29 -26.21
N THR A 361 18.75 -0.44 -26.69
CA THR A 361 17.71 -0.81 -27.65
C THR A 361 18.12 -0.43 -29.06
N GLY A 362 17.85 -1.29 -30.02
CA GLY A 362 18.08 -1.01 -31.46
C GLY A 362 16.98 -0.15 -32.09
N SER A 363 15.83 -0.03 -31.40
CA SER A 363 14.67 0.77 -31.80
C SER A 363 14.02 1.43 -30.58
N ALA A 364 13.09 2.34 -30.82
CA ALA A 364 12.23 2.91 -29.76
C ALA A 364 11.40 1.83 -29.06
N TRP A 365 10.95 2.15 -27.86
CA TRP A 365 9.91 1.39 -27.16
C TRP A 365 8.58 1.48 -27.92
N LEU A 366 7.89 0.37 -28.02
CA LEU A 366 6.63 0.23 -28.74
C LEU A 366 5.48 0.09 -27.77
N SER A 367 4.36 0.75 -28.05
CA SER A 367 3.13 0.56 -27.27
C SER A 367 2.53 -0.80 -27.57
N VAL A 368 2.07 -1.51 -26.55
CA VAL A 368 1.35 -2.77 -26.73
C VAL A 368 -0.04 -2.49 -27.32
N ASP A 369 -0.71 -1.50 -26.73
CA ASP A 369 -1.98 -0.94 -27.18
C ASP A 369 -1.99 0.53 -26.73
N ASN A 370 -2.15 1.44 -27.68
CA ASN A 370 -2.03 2.87 -27.41
C ASN A 370 -3.11 3.37 -26.44
N ASP A 371 -4.29 2.78 -26.49
CA ASP A 371 -5.47 3.32 -25.78
C ASP A 371 -5.70 2.64 -24.43
N THR A 372 -5.24 1.40 -24.23
CA THR A 372 -5.65 0.60 -23.08
C THR A 372 -4.51 0.04 -22.23
N SER A 373 -3.31 -0.23 -22.82
CA SER A 373 -2.19 -0.77 -22.07
C SER A 373 -1.32 0.34 -21.48
N VAL A 374 -0.91 0.15 -20.23
CA VAL A 374 0.01 1.03 -19.49
C VAL A 374 1.49 0.61 -19.64
N VAL A 375 1.74 -0.42 -20.45
CA VAL A 375 3.06 -1.01 -20.69
C VAL A 375 3.53 -0.70 -22.11
N GLU A 376 4.83 -0.59 -22.28
CA GLU A 376 5.54 -0.58 -23.56
C GLU A 376 6.60 -1.67 -23.60
N TYR A 377 6.92 -2.13 -24.81
CA TYR A 377 7.83 -3.24 -25.01
C TYR A 377 8.93 -2.94 -26.03
N ASN A 378 10.00 -3.75 -25.98
CA ASN A 378 11.11 -3.71 -26.95
C ASN A 378 11.60 -5.12 -27.27
N THR A 379 11.75 -5.42 -28.57
CA THR A 379 12.26 -6.69 -29.10
C THR A 379 13.60 -6.56 -29.80
N SER A 380 14.19 -5.35 -29.80
CA SER A 380 15.44 -5.03 -30.55
C SER A 380 16.63 -4.79 -29.64
N ALA A 381 16.50 -4.94 -28.34
CA ALA A 381 17.59 -4.70 -27.40
C ALA A 381 18.79 -5.61 -27.67
N THR A 382 20.01 -5.06 -27.59
CA THR A 382 21.26 -5.76 -27.91
C THR A 382 22.18 -5.95 -26.70
N ALA A 383 22.04 -5.13 -25.66
CA ALA A 383 22.83 -5.22 -24.45
C ALA A 383 21.99 -4.81 -23.23
N TYR A 384 22.37 -5.28 -22.06
CA TYR A 384 21.71 -5.01 -20.79
C TYR A 384 22.73 -4.97 -19.65
N SER A 385 22.44 -4.22 -18.60
CA SER A 385 23.19 -4.25 -17.35
C SER A 385 22.74 -5.41 -16.45
N ASP A 386 23.51 -5.67 -15.41
CA ASP A 386 23.14 -6.64 -14.40
C ASP A 386 21.82 -6.26 -13.70
N GLY A 387 21.07 -7.28 -13.33
CA GLY A 387 19.80 -7.16 -12.65
C GLY A 387 19.46 -8.39 -11.82
N LYS A 388 18.32 -8.37 -11.17
CA LYS A 388 17.84 -9.49 -10.36
C LYS A 388 17.23 -10.56 -11.26
N VAL A 389 17.82 -11.74 -11.29
CA VAL A 389 17.24 -12.92 -11.96
C VAL A 389 16.06 -13.42 -11.15
N LEU A 390 14.88 -13.40 -11.75
CA LEU A 390 13.63 -13.86 -11.14
C LEU A 390 13.34 -15.33 -11.48
N LEU A 391 13.69 -15.73 -12.69
CA LEU A 391 13.50 -17.09 -13.20
C LEU A 391 14.64 -17.46 -14.12
N SER A 392 15.07 -18.71 -14.07
CA SER A 392 16.05 -19.25 -15.02
C SER A 392 15.75 -20.72 -15.33
N GLY A 393 16.12 -21.15 -16.55
CA GLY A 393 15.95 -22.52 -16.97
C GLY A 393 16.66 -22.79 -18.29
N PHE A 394 16.45 -23.98 -18.85
CA PHE A 394 17.02 -24.42 -20.11
C PHE A 394 15.91 -24.81 -21.09
N VAL A 395 16.15 -24.53 -22.36
CA VAL A 395 15.32 -24.96 -23.49
C VAL A 395 16.19 -25.84 -24.40
N GLY A 396 15.73 -27.03 -24.70
CA GLY A 396 16.38 -27.94 -25.62
C GLY A 396 16.30 -27.48 -27.07
N ALA A 397 17.19 -27.98 -27.93
CA ALA A 397 17.14 -27.73 -29.37
C ALA A 397 15.77 -28.20 -29.95
N ASN A 398 15.24 -27.44 -30.91
CA ASN A 398 13.97 -27.72 -31.56
C ASN A 398 12.78 -27.91 -30.60
N SER A 399 12.84 -27.32 -29.41
CA SER A 399 11.76 -27.43 -28.45
C SER A 399 11.15 -26.06 -28.11
N LEU A 400 9.83 -26.07 -28.03
CA LEU A 400 9.07 -25.00 -27.42
C LEU A 400 8.95 -25.30 -25.92
N ASN A 401 9.64 -24.57 -25.09
CA ASN A 401 9.40 -24.67 -23.66
C ASN A 401 8.32 -23.65 -23.28
N ILE A 402 7.09 -24.10 -23.26
CA ILE A 402 5.99 -23.36 -22.64
C ILE A 402 6.09 -23.63 -21.14
N ASN A 403 6.68 -22.73 -20.38
CA ASN A 403 6.61 -22.78 -18.93
C ASN A 403 5.16 -22.54 -18.48
N GLN A 404 4.34 -23.57 -18.53
CA GLN A 404 2.95 -23.53 -18.06
C GLN A 404 2.85 -23.42 -16.54
N ALA A 405 3.91 -23.65 -15.83
CA ALA A 405 4.00 -23.43 -14.39
C ALA A 405 5.06 -22.38 -14.11
N ASN A 406 4.72 -21.13 -14.33
CA ASN A 406 5.56 -20.05 -13.85
C ASN A 406 5.42 -20.02 -12.31
N PRO A 407 6.45 -20.41 -11.52
CA PRO A 407 6.39 -20.34 -10.05
C PRO A 407 6.24 -18.90 -9.55
N LEU A 408 6.38 -17.89 -10.43
CA LEU A 408 6.07 -16.49 -10.14
C LEU A 408 4.55 -16.25 -10.03
N VAL A 409 3.73 -17.18 -10.50
CA VAL A 409 2.27 -17.06 -10.65
C VAL A 409 1.51 -18.18 -9.95
N GLN A 410 2.13 -19.00 -9.12
CA GLN A 410 1.31 -19.81 -8.24
C GLN A 410 0.52 -18.86 -7.33
N SER A 411 -0.62 -18.44 -7.86
CA SER A 411 -1.67 -17.79 -7.09
C SER A 411 -2.33 -18.81 -6.18
N GLN A 412 -1.61 -19.22 -5.13
CA GLN A 412 -2.35 -19.60 -3.93
C GLN A 412 -3.01 -18.31 -3.44
N PRO A 413 -4.33 -18.31 -3.16
CA PRO A 413 -4.95 -17.19 -2.48
C PRO A 413 -4.11 -16.87 -1.24
N GLY A 414 -3.53 -15.66 -1.18
CA GLY A 414 -2.70 -15.22 -0.07
C GLY A 414 -1.18 -15.15 -0.32
N VAL A 415 -0.65 -15.68 -1.41
CA VAL A 415 0.78 -15.52 -1.74
C VAL A 415 0.97 -14.43 -2.77
N THR A 416 1.08 -13.20 -2.31
CA THR A 416 1.57 -12.09 -3.14
C THR A 416 3.09 -12.16 -3.18
N ASN A 417 3.66 -12.46 -4.34
CA ASN A 417 5.11 -12.34 -4.51
C ASN A 417 5.44 -10.85 -4.66
N LYS A 418 5.73 -10.19 -3.54
CA LYS A 418 5.92 -8.75 -3.38
C LYS A 418 7.03 -8.14 -4.23
N GLN A 419 7.85 -8.95 -4.86
CA GLN A 419 9.01 -8.48 -5.62
C GLN A 419 8.81 -8.55 -7.15
N ASN A 420 7.70 -9.13 -7.60
CA ASN A 420 7.50 -9.44 -9.02
C ASN A 420 6.51 -8.47 -9.68
N PHE A 421 6.70 -7.20 -9.45
CA PHE A 421 6.01 -6.12 -10.16
C PHE A 421 7.04 -5.12 -10.72
N ILE A 422 6.65 -4.39 -11.74
CA ILE A 422 7.43 -3.27 -12.29
C ILE A 422 7.06 -2.02 -11.52
N ALA A 423 8.03 -1.26 -11.06
CA ALA A 423 7.84 0.04 -10.43
C ALA A 423 8.51 1.15 -11.21
N GLN A 424 7.97 2.36 -11.12
CA GLN A 424 8.64 3.57 -11.57
C GLN A 424 9.59 4.08 -10.49
N ASN A 425 10.56 4.91 -10.90
CA ASN A 425 11.33 5.72 -9.98
C ASN A 425 10.44 6.79 -9.32
N TYR A 426 10.99 7.51 -8.34
CA TYR A 426 10.25 8.52 -7.59
C TYR A 426 9.63 9.59 -8.49
N ASP A 427 10.39 10.11 -9.44
CA ASP A 427 10.00 11.23 -10.31
C ASP A 427 9.15 10.80 -11.52
N SER A 428 8.86 9.50 -11.68
CA SER A 428 8.13 8.91 -12.83
C SER A 428 8.76 9.20 -14.18
N THR A 429 10.07 9.37 -14.21
CA THR A 429 10.85 9.62 -15.43
C THR A 429 11.43 8.35 -16.02
N ASP A 430 11.45 7.26 -15.25
CA ASP A 430 11.98 5.96 -15.65
C ASP A 430 11.31 4.84 -14.86
N SER A 431 11.42 3.62 -15.37
CA SER A 431 10.79 2.43 -14.83
C SER A 431 11.78 1.30 -14.68
N GLU A 432 11.57 0.40 -13.73
CA GLU A 432 12.18 -0.92 -13.75
C GLU A 432 11.76 -1.64 -15.03
N VAL A 433 12.62 -2.56 -15.52
CA VAL A 433 12.39 -3.27 -16.77
C VAL A 433 12.42 -4.77 -16.52
N TYR A 434 11.43 -5.50 -16.98
CA TYR A 434 11.54 -6.95 -17.13
C TYR A 434 12.17 -7.29 -18.48
N VAL A 435 13.22 -8.09 -18.46
CA VAL A 435 13.94 -8.53 -19.64
C VAL A 435 13.99 -10.05 -19.70
N LEU A 436 13.50 -10.62 -20.78
CA LEU A 436 13.68 -12.02 -21.13
C LEU A 436 14.98 -12.16 -21.92
N ILE A 437 15.91 -12.91 -21.38
CA ILE A 437 17.27 -13.06 -21.92
C ILE A 437 17.47 -14.51 -22.33
N ALA A 438 18.01 -14.75 -23.50
CA ALA A 438 18.52 -16.05 -23.94
C ALA A 438 20.05 -16.04 -23.94
N LYS A 439 20.68 -17.09 -23.41
CA LYS A 439 22.12 -17.32 -23.42
C LYS A 439 22.44 -18.60 -24.12
N ASN A 440 23.26 -18.50 -25.19
CA ASN A 440 23.72 -19.64 -25.92
C ASN A 440 24.88 -20.33 -25.19
N MET A 441 24.71 -21.61 -24.89
CA MET A 441 25.66 -22.41 -24.13
C MET A 441 26.49 -23.35 -25.05
N THR A 442 26.32 -23.20 -26.36
CA THR A 442 26.92 -24.10 -27.38
C THR A 442 27.89 -23.36 -28.32
N ALA A 443 28.61 -24.11 -29.14
CA ALA A 443 29.59 -23.58 -30.08
C ALA A 443 28.99 -23.05 -31.40
N ASN A 444 27.71 -23.25 -31.66
CA ASN A 444 27.03 -22.86 -32.90
C ASN A 444 25.96 -21.79 -32.62
N ASN A 445 25.68 -20.96 -33.62
CA ASN A 445 24.59 -19.99 -33.55
C ASN A 445 23.23 -20.67 -33.54
N THR A 446 22.23 -19.99 -33.04
CA THR A 446 20.84 -20.44 -33.05
C THR A 446 19.90 -19.24 -33.18
N ASN A 447 18.68 -19.45 -33.67
CA ASN A 447 17.66 -18.44 -33.63
C ASN A 447 16.84 -18.59 -32.36
N VAL A 448 16.45 -17.45 -31.78
CA VAL A 448 15.63 -17.41 -30.54
C VAL A 448 14.48 -16.45 -30.70
N GLY A 449 13.38 -16.82 -30.11
CA GLY A 449 12.19 -15.99 -29.94
C GLY A 449 11.68 -16.07 -28.50
N GLY A 450 10.84 -15.14 -28.11
CA GLY A 450 10.26 -15.12 -26.77
C GLY A 450 8.90 -14.45 -26.72
N SER A 451 8.13 -14.77 -25.70
CA SER A 451 6.88 -14.10 -25.38
C SER A 451 6.76 -13.82 -23.89
N MET A 452 5.98 -12.81 -23.56
CA MET A 452 5.55 -12.50 -22.18
C MET A 452 4.04 -12.25 -22.16
N LEU A 453 3.40 -12.76 -21.12
CA LEU A 453 2.01 -12.52 -20.75
C LEU A 453 2.00 -11.87 -19.37
N TRP A 454 1.24 -10.81 -19.19
CA TRP A 454 1.12 -10.12 -17.90
C TRP A 454 -0.28 -9.60 -17.65
N SER A 455 -0.56 -9.26 -16.40
CA SER A 455 -1.75 -8.52 -15.97
C SER A 455 -1.38 -7.09 -15.59
N GLU A 456 -2.22 -6.14 -15.97
CA GLU A 456 -2.18 -4.74 -15.56
C GLU A 456 -3.36 -4.45 -14.62
N ILE A 457 -3.07 -3.94 -13.41
CA ILE A 457 -4.04 -3.65 -12.36
C ILE A 457 -3.89 -2.17 -11.99
N TYR A 458 -4.95 -1.39 -12.16
CA TYR A 458 -4.97 0.06 -11.91
C TYR A 458 -6.37 0.60 -11.66
#